data_108da13847b41e15552205f122472f07
#
_entry.id   108da13847b41e15552205f122472f07
#
_cell.length_a   1.000
_cell.length_b   1.000
_cell.length_c   1.000
_cell.angle_alpha   90.00
_cell.angle_beta   90.00
_cell.angle_gamma   90.00
#
_symmetry.space_group_name_H-M   'P 1'
#
loop_
_entity.id
_entity.type
_entity.pdbx_description
1 polymer ?
#
loop_
_entity_poly.entity_id
_entity_poly.type
_entity_poly.pdbx_seq_one_letter_code
_entity_poly.pdbx_strand_id
1 'polypeptide(L)'
;MELITVASSGNVMMTNAAVSPSGRLFGNFPRWTQVPTPSVGEATPDGGFTPFPGGEWNEWRPGLPPHGRFVCTHGLYADRDDNLWAIDDASPHHGPMVDGGAKLVKIDLRTNQVSRVYALGPDLAPPGAVLSHMRVDARFLYVTDAGLGAIVVIDRETGHGHRTLEGARCSRADLTIVPMIHGKPLLHPDGKVPVIHLSHLELSPDGTWMYFTPLFGPTLWRVETGYLQNPRLTSDAIAAHVEAVVPIPPVTGISADAAGTLYFSALTEDGVLALGRDGKLRTVIRDERISGANEGSIGPDGYYYFPNSQAPRVNRPYEVFKIKL
;
A
#
# COMPACT_ATOMS: atom_id res chain seq x y z
N MET A 1 2.00 23.74 10.32
CA MET A 1 1.08 23.00 9.42
C MET A 1 0.01 22.38 10.30
N GLU A 2 -1.24 22.35 9.86
CA GLU A 2 -2.37 21.81 10.64
C GLU A 2 -2.58 20.33 10.29
N LEU A 3 -2.74 19.48 11.32
CA LEU A 3 -3.13 18.08 11.19
C LEU A 3 -4.63 17.98 11.45
N ILE A 4 -5.40 17.58 10.44
CA ILE A 4 -6.87 17.56 10.46
C ILE A 4 -7.35 16.11 10.43
N THR A 5 -8.17 15.71 11.41
CA THR A 5 -8.90 14.44 11.37
C THR A 5 -10.09 14.55 10.41
N VAL A 6 -10.23 13.62 9.48
CA VAL A 6 -11.30 13.62 8.46
C VAL A 6 -12.23 12.41 8.55
N ALA A 7 -11.76 11.29 9.12
CA ALA A 7 -12.57 10.11 9.33
C ALA A 7 -12.00 9.26 10.47
N SER A 8 -12.82 8.38 11.03
CA SER A 8 -12.44 7.44 12.08
C SER A 8 -13.15 6.11 11.88
N SER A 9 -12.41 5.02 12.03
CA SER A 9 -12.93 3.66 12.04
C SER A 9 -13.16 3.14 13.47
N GLY A 10 -13.04 4.01 14.47
CA GLY A 10 -13.20 3.62 15.87
C GLY A 10 -12.10 2.67 16.34
N ASN A 11 -12.43 1.40 16.54
CA ASN A 11 -11.49 0.38 17.01
C ASN A 11 -11.00 -0.59 15.91
N VAL A 12 -11.26 -0.27 14.64
CA VAL A 12 -10.86 -1.10 13.50
C VAL A 12 -9.62 -0.52 12.84
N MET A 13 -8.55 -1.31 12.75
CA MET A 13 -7.29 -0.89 12.12
C MET A 13 -7.48 -0.63 10.62
N MET A 14 -6.91 0.46 10.14
CA MET A 14 -6.78 0.81 8.72
C MET A 14 -5.32 0.82 8.31
N THR A 15 -5.02 0.40 7.07
CA THR A 15 -3.65 0.43 6.54
C THR A 15 -3.51 1.30 5.29
N ASN A 16 -4.62 1.79 4.73
CA ASN A 16 -4.57 2.62 3.54
C ASN A 16 -5.72 3.63 3.53
N ALA A 17 -5.45 4.82 3.00
CA ALA A 17 -6.43 5.86 2.71
C ALA A 17 -6.30 6.28 1.25
N ALA A 18 -7.27 5.92 0.41
CA ALA A 18 -7.30 6.27 -1.00
C ALA A 18 -8.33 7.37 -1.27
N VAL A 19 -7.89 8.47 -1.87
CA VAL A 19 -8.78 9.56 -2.29
C VAL A 19 -8.87 9.57 -3.80
N SER A 20 -10.10 9.51 -4.32
CA SER A 20 -10.34 9.51 -5.77
C SER A 20 -10.24 10.93 -6.37
N PRO A 21 -10.09 11.05 -7.70
CA PRO A 21 -10.16 12.35 -8.38
C PRO A 21 -11.47 13.11 -8.14
N SER A 22 -12.58 12.40 -7.88
CA SER A 22 -13.85 12.99 -7.48
C SER A 22 -13.93 13.42 -6.00
N GLY A 23 -12.86 13.20 -5.21
CA GLY A 23 -12.77 13.61 -3.81
C GLY A 23 -13.38 12.62 -2.81
N ARG A 24 -13.73 11.41 -3.24
CA ARG A 24 -14.24 10.35 -2.34
C ARG A 24 -13.08 9.70 -1.60
N LEU A 25 -13.26 9.48 -0.31
CA LEU A 25 -12.25 8.85 0.56
C LEU A 25 -12.64 7.41 0.87
N PHE A 26 -11.69 6.49 0.67
CA PHE A 26 -11.84 5.06 0.95
C PHE A 26 -10.76 4.59 1.91
N GLY A 27 -11.12 3.64 2.78
CA GLY A 27 -10.21 2.95 3.68
C GLY A 27 -10.29 1.44 3.49
N ASN A 28 -9.17 0.74 3.67
CA ASN A 28 -9.18 -0.71 3.79
C ASN A 28 -8.95 -1.14 5.24
N PHE A 29 -9.55 -2.24 5.58
CA PHE A 29 -9.57 -2.81 6.93
C PHE A 29 -9.15 -4.28 6.83
N PRO A 30 -7.84 -4.57 6.90
CA PRO A 30 -7.38 -5.94 6.78
C PRO A 30 -7.90 -6.79 7.94
N ARG A 31 -8.34 -8.01 7.64
CA ARG A 31 -8.85 -8.96 8.64
C ARG A 31 -7.72 -9.60 9.45
N TRP A 32 -6.84 -8.80 10.02
CA TRP A 32 -5.75 -9.26 10.86
C TRP A 32 -6.16 -9.48 12.31
N THR A 33 -7.25 -8.83 12.75
CA THR A 33 -7.81 -8.96 14.09
C THR A 33 -9.15 -9.70 14.05
N GLN A 34 -9.68 -10.06 15.23
CA GLN A 34 -11.00 -10.67 15.35
C GLN A 34 -12.15 -9.64 15.33
N VAL A 35 -11.85 -8.37 15.18
CA VAL A 35 -12.89 -7.32 15.12
C VAL A 35 -13.64 -7.44 13.81
N PRO A 36 -14.97 -7.66 13.83
CA PRO A 36 -15.76 -7.66 12.61
C PRO A 36 -15.64 -6.32 11.87
N THR A 37 -15.33 -6.37 10.57
CA THR A 37 -15.10 -5.17 9.78
C THR A 37 -15.44 -5.42 8.31
N PRO A 38 -15.90 -4.39 7.56
CA PRO A 38 -15.77 -4.43 6.12
C PRO A 38 -14.30 -4.52 5.73
N SER A 39 -13.98 -5.13 4.61
CA SER A 39 -12.60 -5.13 4.10
C SER A 39 -12.27 -3.81 3.41
N VAL A 40 -13.26 -3.19 2.76
CA VAL A 40 -13.18 -1.88 2.13
C VAL A 40 -14.39 -1.06 2.55
N GLY A 41 -14.17 0.22 2.88
CA GLY A 41 -15.23 1.16 3.23
C GLY A 41 -15.03 2.51 2.57
N GLU A 42 -16.12 3.19 2.31
CA GLU A 42 -16.16 4.60 1.91
C GLU A 42 -16.45 5.47 3.13
N ALA A 43 -15.71 6.56 3.27
CA ALA A 43 -15.93 7.52 4.34
C ALA A 43 -17.29 8.21 4.19
N THR A 44 -17.99 8.38 5.30
CA THR A 44 -19.29 9.03 5.37
C THR A 44 -19.15 10.50 5.81
N PRO A 45 -20.14 11.36 5.52
CA PRO A 45 -20.10 12.78 5.92
C PRO A 45 -19.97 13.02 7.44
N ASP A 46 -20.41 12.06 8.27
CA ASP A 46 -20.28 12.09 9.73
C ASP A 46 -18.92 11.56 10.23
N GLY A 47 -18.01 11.23 9.31
CA GLY A 47 -16.64 10.81 9.61
C GLY A 47 -16.48 9.32 9.93
N GLY A 48 -17.51 8.50 9.69
CA GLY A 48 -17.44 7.05 9.77
C GLY A 48 -17.06 6.40 8.45
N PHE A 49 -17.28 5.07 8.34
CA PHE A 49 -17.10 4.30 7.11
C PHE A 49 -18.28 3.35 6.90
N THR A 50 -18.76 3.25 5.64
CA THR A 50 -19.73 2.25 5.20
C THR A 50 -19.09 1.25 4.25
N PRO A 51 -19.50 -0.03 4.26
CA PRO A 51 -18.97 -1.04 3.34
C PRO A 51 -19.06 -0.62 1.87
N PHE A 52 -17.96 -0.78 1.13
CA PHE A 52 -17.88 -0.44 -0.29
C PHE A 52 -17.07 -1.51 -1.08
N PRO A 53 -17.44 -1.91 -2.30
CA PRO A 53 -18.75 -1.66 -2.89
C PRO A 53 -19.85 -2.42 -2.15
N GLY A 54 -21.10 -2.20 -2.52
CA GLY A 54 -22.23 -2.95 -1.96
C GLY A 54 -22.24 -4.43 -2.35
N GLY A 55 -23.31 -5.13 -1.99
CA GLY A 55 -23.46 -6.57 -2.23
C GLY A 55 -22.59 -7.43 -1.30
N GLU A 56 -22.21 -8.62 -1.76
CA GLU A 56 -21.51 -9.61 -0.95
C GLU A 56 -20.00 -9.35 -0.79
N TRP A 57 -19.44 -8.32 -1.40
CA TRP A 57 -18.00 -8.07 -1.42
C TRP A 57 -17.36 -7.98 -0.02
N ASN A 58 -18.08 -7.45 0.95
CA ASN A 58 -17.59 -7.31 2.34
C ASN A 58 -18.05 -8.43 3.29
N GLU A 59 -18.77 -9.44 2.80
CA GLU A 59 -19.44 -10.48 3.62
C GLU A 59 -18.62 -11.76 3.81
N TRP A 60 -17.37 -11.80 3.33
CA TRP A 60 -16.58 -13.02 3.47
C TRP A 60 -16.34 -13.40 4.96
N ARG A 61 -16.42 -14.68 5.21
CA ARG A 61 -16.05 -15.35 6.46
C ARG A 61 -15.55 -16.76 6.17
N PRO A 62 -14.81 -17.41 7.09
CA PRO A 62 -14.35 -18.79 6.90
C PRO A 62 -15.51 -19.73 6.49
N GLY A 63 -15.26 -20.52 5.46
CA GLY A 63 -16.25 -21.43 4.85
C GLY A 63 -17.03 -20.85 3.68
N LEU A 64 -16.98 -19.55 3.41
CA LEU A 64 -17.56 -18.98 2.20
C LEU A 64 -16.52 -18.96 1.06
N PRO A 65 -16.96 -19.12 -0.20
CA PRO A 65 -16.07 -19.01 -1.35
C PRO A 65 -15.47 -17.61 -1.45
N PRO A 66 -14.19 -17.46 -1.85
CA PRO A 66 -13.53 -16.17 -1.98
C PRO A 66 -13.96 -15.39 -3.23
N HIS A 67 -14.60 -16.02 -4.20
CA HIS A 67 -15.09 -15.37 -5.41
C HIS A 67 -16.19 -14.36 -5.08
N GLY A 68 -16.09 -13.15 -5.63
CA GLY A 68 -17.04 -12.07 -5.39
C GLY A 68 -17.01 -11.50 -3.97
N ARG A 69 -15.98 -11.82 -3.18
CA ARG A 69 -15.81 -11.36 -1.79
C ARG A 69 -14.37 -10.99 -1.50
N PHE A 70 -14.18 -9.94 -0.72
CA PHE A 70 -12.88 -9.62 -0.14
C PHE A 70 -12.58 -10.55 1.04
N VAL A 71 -11.49 -11.28 0.93
CA VAL A 71 -11.02 -12.16 2.01
C VAL A 71 -10.22 -11.38 3.04
N CYS A 72 -9.17 -10.69 2.60
CA CYS A 72 -8.33 -9.83 3.43
C CYS A 72 -7.68 -8.76 2.54
N THR A 73 -8.27 -7.59 2.43
CA THR A 73 -7.69 -6.51 1.63
C THR A 73 -6.51 -5.90 2.35
N HIS A 74 -5.38 -5.75 1.64
CA HIS A 74 -4.16 -5.17 2.19
C HIS A 74 -3.95 -3.73 1.73
N GLY A 75 -4.31 -3.39 0.51
CA GLY A 75 -4.10 -2.06 -0.05
C GLY A 75 -5.22 -1.58 -0.96
N LEU A 76 -5.32 -0.25 -1.09
CA LEU A 76 -6.20 0.45 -2.01
C LEU A 76 -5.39 1.44 -2.85
N TYR A 77 -5.84 1.67 -4.06
CA TYR A 77 -5.33 2.72 -4.92
C TYR A 77 -6.48 3.33 -5.75
N ALA A 78 -6.62 4.65 -5.74
CA ALA A 78 -7.54 5.35 -6.63
C ALA A 78 -6.77 5.86 -7.84
N ASP A 79 -7.16 5.42 -9.05
CA ASP A 79 -6.49 5.84 -10.27
C ASP A 79 -7.06 7.17 -10.82
N ARG A 80 -6.40 7.72 -11.83
CA ARG A 80 -6.79 9.00 -12.45
C ARG A 80 -8.09 8.93 -13.24
N ASP A 81 -8.57 7.73 -13.56
CA ASP A 81 -9.79 7.48 -14.32
C ASP A 81 -11.01 7.26 -13.42
N ASP A 82 -10.90 7.63 -12.13
CA ASP A 82 -11.94 7.48 -11.10
C ASP A 82 -12.35 6.00 -10.89
N ASN A 83 -11.33 5.11 -10.84
CA ASN A 83 -11.51 3.75 -10.39
C ASN A 83 -10.82 3.54 -9.04
N LEU A 84 -11.42 2.74 -8.17
CA LEU A 84 -10.79 2.21 -6.99
C LEU A 84 -10.27 0.80 -7.27
N TRP A 85 -9.03 0.58 -6.93
CA TRP A 85 -8.37 -0.73 -6.99
C TRP A 85 -8.17 -1.26 -5.57
N ALA A 86 -8.52 -2.51 -5.34
CA ALA A 86 -8.30 -3.20 -4.09
C ALA A 86 -7.39 -4.41 -4.30
N ILE A 87 -6.40 -4.55 -3.43
CA ILE A 87 -5.53 -5.73 -3.35
C ILE A 87 -6.08 -6.62 -2.26
N ASP A 88 -6.45 -7.83 -2.61
CA ASP A 88 -6.85 -8.87 -1.68
C ASP A 88 -5.72 -9.91 -1.64
N ASP A 89 -4.90 -9.89 -0.59
CA ASP A 89 -3.83 -10.87 -0.38
C ASP A 89 -4.36 -12.19 0.17
N ALA A 90 -5.63 -12.19 0.54
CA ALA A 90 -6.37 -13.33 1.05
C ALA A 90 -5.74 -14.04 2.26
N SER A 91 -4.96 -13.32 3.10
CA SER A 91 -4.24 -13.85 4.26
C SER A 91 -4.82 -13.33 5.58
N PRO A 92 -6.06 -13.74 5.96
CA PRO A 92 -6.69 -13.27 7.19
C PRO A 92 -5.89 -13.75 8.41
N HIS A 93 -5.84 -12.89 9.45
CA HIS A 93 -5.11 -13.15 10.71
C HIS A 93 -3.61 -13.43 10.53
N HIS A 94 -2.99 -12.87 9.48
CA HIS A 94 -1.62 -13.19 9.07
C HIS A 94 -1.37 -14.70 8.89
N GLY A 95 -2.43 -15.43 8.58
CA GLY A 95 -2.40 -16.86 8.32
C GLY A 95 -2.07 -17.20 6.87
N PRO A 96 -2.13 -18.48 6.51
CA PRO A 96 -1.99 -18.91 5.13
C PRO A 96 -3.01 -18.25 4.22
N MET A 97 -2.60 -17.97 2.99
CA MET A 97 -3.48 -17.46 1.95
C MET A 97 -4.63 -18.44 1.71
N VAL A 98 -5.87 -17.93 1.66
CA VAL A 98 -7.04 -18.71 1.29
C VAL A 98 -6.95 -19.06 -0.19
N ASP A 99 -7.07 -20.35 -0.51
CA ASP A 99 -6.96 -20.86 -1.88
C ASP A 99 -7.96 -20.18 -2.83
N GLY A 100 -7.44 -19.72 -3.98
CA GLY A 100 -8.20 -18.93 -4.97
C GLY A 100 -8.67 -17.57 -4.46
N GLY A 101 -8.17 -17.09 -3.32
CA GLY A 101 -8.57 -15.82 -2.70
C GLY A 101 -7.80 -14.61 -3.18
N ALA A 102 -6.51 -14.77 -3.53
CA ALA A 102 -5.66 -13.66 -3.95
C ALA A 102 -6.14 -13.04 -5.27
N LYS A 103 -6.36 -11.73 -5.29
CA LYS A 103 -6.89 -11.03 -6.45
C LYS A 103 -6.69 -9.53 -6.38
N LEU A 104 -6.72 -8.89 -7.56
CA LEU A 104 -6.92 -7.44 -7.68
C LEU A 104 -8.33 -7.18 -8.17
N VAL A 105 -8.98 -6.21 -7.57
CA VAL A 105 -10.37 -5.85 -7.89
C VAL A 105 -10.42 -4.41 -8.34
N LYS A 106 -10.92 -4.17 -9.56
CA LYS A 106 -11.19 -2.85 -10.11
C LYS A 106 -12.67 -2.49 -9.91
N ILE A 107 -12.93 -1.36 -9.30
CA ILE A 107 -14.27 -0.83 -9.04
C ILE A 107 -14.41 0.51 -9.78
N ASP A 108 -15.39 0.63 -10.66
CA ASP A 108 -15.73 1.89 -11.32
C ASP A 108 -16.53 2.77 -10.35
N LEU A 109 -15.96 3.91 -9.94
CA LEU A 109 -16.54 4.79 -8.93
C LEU A 109 -17.75 5.60 -9.47
N ARG A 110 -17.95 5.66 -10.78
CA ARG A 110 -19.14 6.31 -11.38
C ARG A 110 -20.38 5.43 -11.24
N THR A 111 -20.19 4.11 -11.25
CA THR A 111 -21.27 3.13 -11.12
C THR A 111 -21.29 2.43 -9.77
N ASN A 112 -20.23 2.54 -8.98
CA ASN A 112 -20.00 1.81 -7.74
C ASN A 112 -20.01 0.27 -7.94
N GLN A 113 -19.65 -0.19 -9.14
CA GLN A 113 -19.65 -1.62 -9.48
C GLN A 113 -18.25 -2.14 -9.72
N VAL A 114 -18.02 -3.38 -9.31
CA VAL A 114 -16.81 -4.10 -9.72
C VAL A 114 -16.84 -4.29 -11.23
N SER A 115 -15.86 -3.71 -11.92
CA SER A 115 -15.75 -3.75 -13.37
C SER A 115 -14.80 -4.85 -13.86
N ARG A 116 -13.82 -5.26 -13.02
CA ARG A 116 -12.88 -6.33 -13.36
C ARG A 116 -12.26 -6.96 -12.11
N VAL A 117 -11.99 -8.27 -12.19
CA VAL A 117 -11.24 -9.03 -11.20
C VAL A 117 -10.08 -9.74 -11.90
N TYR A 118 -8.88 -9.60 -11.35
CA TYR A 118 -7.71 -10.35 -11.74
C TYR A 118 -7.40 -11.37 -10.66
N ALA A 119 -7.73 -12.63 -10.91
CA ALA A 119 -7.34 -13.72 -10.01
C ALA A 119 -5.83 -13.93 -10.11
N LEU A 120 -5.16 -14.04 -8.98
CA LEU A 120 -3.72 -14.23 -8.90
C LEU A 120 -3.43 -15.68 -8.54
N GLY A 121 -2.94 -16.42 -9.52
CA GLY A 121 -2.51 -17.81 -9.33
C GLY A 121 -1.18 -17.92 -8.58
N PRO A 122 -0.73 -19.15 -8.28
CA PRO A 122 0.50 -19.38 -7.53
C PRO A 122 1.78 -18.93 -8.27
N ASP A 123 1.70 -18.68 -9.56
CA ASP A 123 2.75 -18.06 -10.38
C ASP A 123 2.95 -16.57 -10.06
N LEU A 124 1.89 -15.86 -9.67
CA LEU A 124 1.91 -14.43 -9.31
C LEU A 124 1.87 -14.21 -7.79
N ALA A 125 1.15 -15.06 -7.07
CA ALA A 125 1.01 -15.04 -5.62
C ALA A 125 1.35 -16.43 -5.02
N PRO A 126 2.64 -16.84 -5.02
CA PRO A 126 3.05 -18.12 -4.45
C PRO A 126 2.88 -18.13 -2.93
N PRO A 127 2.93 -19.32 -2.29
CA PRO A 127 2.92 -19.43 -0.84
C PRO A 127 3.99 -18.56 -0.19
N GLY A 128 3.61 -17.76 0.80
CA GLY A 128 4.48 -16.79 1.46
C GLY A 128 4.48 -15.39 0.85
N ALA A 129 3.82 -15.20 -0.30
CA ALA A 129 3.60 -13.85 -0.84
C ALA A 129 2.67 -13.04 0.09
N VAL A 130 2.97 -11.77 0.23
CA VAL A 130 2.15 -10.75 0.93
C VAL A 130 2.00 -9.57 -0.02
N LEU A 131 0.92 -9.56 -0.78
CA LEU A 131 0.65 -8.50 -1.75
C LEU A 131 0.14 -7.26 -1.01
N SER A 132 0.84 -6.12 -1.11
CA SER A 132 0.57 -4.99 -0.23
C SER A 132 0.14 -3.71 -0.93
N HIS A 133 0.93 -3.18 -1.84
CA HIS A 133 0.65 -1.90 -2.50
C HIS A 133 0.67 -2.03 -4.01
N MET A 134 0.00 -1.11 -4.70
CA MET A 134 -0.05 -1.14 -6.16
C MET A 134 -0.05 0.25 -6.77
N ARG A 135 0.42 0.30 -8.02
CA ARG A 135 0.23 1.44 -8.93
C ARG A 135 -0.22 0.93 -10.29
N VAL A 136 -0.84 1.84 -11.02
CA VAL A 136 -1.48 1.53 -12.30
C VAL A 136 -1.05 2.58 -13.31
N ASP A 137 -0.55 2.15 -14.46
CA ASP A 137 -0.38 3.00 -15.64
C ASP A 137 -1.42 2.68 -16.72
N ALA A 138 -1.24 3.23 -17.91
CA ALA A 138 -2.18 3.01 -19.02
C ALA A 138 -2.32 1.52 -19.40
N ARG A 139 -1.27 0.72 -19.20
CA ARG A 139 -1.21 -0.68 -19.65
C ARG A 139 -0.97 -1.70 -18.55
N PHE A 140 -0.24 -1.36 -17.51
CA PHE A 140 0.22 -2.32 -16.50
C PHE A 140 -0.28 -2.01 -15.10
N LEU A 141 -0.40 -3.06 -14.30
CA LEU A 141 -0.55 -3.03 -12.86
C LEU A 141 0.78 -3.47 -12.26
N TYR A 142 1.24 -2.77 -11.24
CA TYR A 142 2.45 -3.09 -10.49
C TYR A 142 2.06 -3.31 -9.04
N VAL A 143 2.39 -4.48 -8.50
CA VAL A 143 2.01 -4.87 -7.14
C VAL A 143 3.25 -5.30 -6.37
N THR A 144 3.44 -4.76 -5.17
CA THR A 144 4.54 -5.19 -4.30
C THR A 144 4.20 -6.49 -3.59
N ASP A 145 5.21 -7.33 -3.43
CA ASP A 145 5.18 -8.50 -2.56
C ASP A 145 6.12 -8.29 -1.37
N ALA A 146 5.56 -7.94 -0.23
CA ALA A 146 6.28 -7.69 1.01
C ALA A 146 6.75 -8.97 1.71
N GLY A 147 6.18 -10.12 1.36
CA GLY A 147 6.54 -11.43 1.92
C GLY A 147 7.81 -12.01 1.30
N LEU A 148 7.93 -11.98 -0.02
CA LEU A 148 9.03 -12.60 -0.76
C LEU A 148 10.00 -11.58 -1.38
N GLY A 149 9.60 -10.31 -1.46
CA GLY A 149 10.43 -9.24 -2.02
C GLY A 149 10.45 -9.25 -3.54
N ALA A 150 9.34 -8.87 -4.17
CA ALA A 150 9.19 -8.81 -5.61
C ALA A 150 8.25 -7.68 -6.03
N ILE A 151 8.27 -7.33 -7.31
CA ILE A 151 7.18 -6.61 -7.98
C ILE A 151 6.48 -7.59 -8.92
N VAL A 152 5.17 -7.69 -8.81
CA VAL A 152 4.31 -8.41 -9.74
C VAL A 152 3.81 -7.41 -10.77
N VAL A 153 4.06 -7.68 -12.05
CA VAL A 153 3.63 -6.83 -13.17
C VAL A 153 2.59 -7.57 -13.98
N ILE A 154 1.43 -6.94 -14.20
CA ILE A 154 0.29 -7.55 -14.87
C ILE A 154 -0.18 -6.65 -16.00
N ASP A 155 -0.30 -7.19 -17.21
CA ASP A 155 -0.90 -6.49 -18.35
C ASP A 155 -2.42 -6.37 -18.10
N ARG A 156 -2.91 -5.14 -18.11
CA ARG A 156 -4.32 -4.82 -17.76
C ARG A 156 -5.31 -5.40 -18.75
N GLU A 157 -4.93 -5.54 -20.02
CA GLU A 157 -5.83 -6.03 -21.06
C GLU A 157 -5.96 -7.55 -20.98
N THR A 158 -4.84 -8.25 -20.93
CA THR A 158 -4.82 -9.72 -20.97
C THR A 158 -4.97 -10.39 -19.61
N GLY A 159 -4.56 -9.72 -18.52
CA GLY A 159 -4.45 -10.28 -17.19
C GLY A 159 -3.21 -11.17 -16.99
N HIS A 160 -2.37 -11.35 -18.04
CA HIS A 160 -1.11 -12.06 -17.88
C HIS A 160 -0.11 -11.23 -17.10
N GLY A 161 0.67 -11.87 -16.25
CA GLY A 161 1.66 -11.20 -15.43
C GLY A 161 2.92 -12.02 -15.22
N HIS A 162 3.89 -11.40 -14.56
CA HIS A 162 5.14 -12.03 -14.14
C HIS A 162 5.66 -11.37 -12.88
N ARG A 163 6.51 -12.08 -12.17
CA ARG A 163 7.24 -11.59 -11.00
C ARG A 163 8.62 -11.12 -11.42
N THR A 164 9.09 -10.03 -10.81
CA THR A 164 10.41 -9.45 -11.11
C THR A 164 11.08 -8.90 -9.85
N LEU A 165 12.38 -8.66 -9.91
CA LEU A 165 13.24 -8.26 -8.79
C LEU A 165 13.22 -9.25 -7.60
N GLU A 166 12.68 -10.45 -7.78
CA GLU A 166 12.65 -11.46 -6.72
C GLU A 166 14.06 -11.88 -6.34
N GLY A 167 14.35 -11.81 -5.03
CA GLY A 167 15.68 -12.11 -4.51
C GLY A 167 16.71 -11.00 -4.66
N ALA A 168 16.43 -9.93 -5.39
CA ALA A 168 17.34 -8.80 -5.56
C ALA A 168 17.56 -8.05 -4.23
N ARG A 169 18.76 -7.50 -4.04
CA ARG A 169 19.07 -6.72 -2.82
C ARG A 169 18.12 -5.54 -2.61
N CYS A 170 17.72 -4.86 -3.67
CA CYS A 170 16.83 -3.69 -3.63
C CYS A 170 15.39 -4.03 -3.22
N SER A 171 14.99 -5.31 -3.32
CA SER A 171 13.65 -5.77 -2.94
C SER A 171 13.60 -6.41 -1.56
N ARG A 172 14.74 -6.62 -0.90
CA ARG A 172 14.82 -7.30 0.40
C ARG A 172 15.02 -6.32 1.55
N ALA A 173 14.41 -6.63 2.69
CA ALA A 173 14.66 -5.93 3.94
C ALA A 173 16.13 -6.09 4.35
N ASP A 174 16.69 -5.03 4.92
CA ASP A 174 18.01 -5.07 5.56
C ASP A 174 17.84 -5.57 6.99
N LEU A 175 18.24 -6.81 7.22
CA LEU A 175 18.10 -7.50 8.51
C LEU A 175 19.01 -6.92 9.62
N THR A 176 19.89 -6.00 9.29
CA THR A 176 20.73 -5.30 10.28
C THR A 176 19.99 -4.10 10.91
N ILE A 177 18.86 -3.68 10.30
CA ILE A 177 18.04 -2.58 10.79
C ILE A 177 17.05 -3.11 11.83
N VAL A 178 17.13 -2.60 13.05
CA VAL A 178 16.10 -2.77 14.07
C VAL A 178 15.32 -1.46 14.15
N PRO A 179 14.08 -1.40 13.63
CA PRO A 179 13.30 -0.17 13.67
C PRO A 179 13.02 0.24 15.10
N MET A 180 13.34 1.48 15.43
CA MET A 180 13.08 2.07 16.76
C MET A 180 11.86 2.97 16.68
N ILE A 181 10.79 2.64 17.40
CA ILE A 181 9.56 3.43 17.45
C ILE A 181 9.40 3.92 18.89
N HIS A 182 9.37 5.23 19.08
CA HIS A 182 9.32 5.88 20.40
C HIS A 182 10.38 5.33 21.37
N GLY A 183 11.60 5.13 20.89
CA GLY A 183 12.73 4.64 21.68
C GLY A 183 12.67 3.14 22.04
N LYS A 184 11.72 2.39 21.48
CA LYS A 184 11.59 0.95 21.68
C LYS A 184 11.77 0.20 20.36
N PRO A 185 12.46 -0.96 20.35
CA PRO A 185 12.56 -1.77 19.15
C PRO A 185 11.18 -2.34 18.76
N LEU A 186 10.90 -2.33 17.47
CA LEU A 186 9.73 -3.02 16.92
C LEU A 186 10.05 -4.51 16.83
N LEU A 187 9.41 -5.30 17.66
CA LEU A 187 9.62 -6.75 17.74
C LEU A 187 8.26 -7.48 17.66
N HIS A 188 8.29 -8.68 17.07
CA HIS A 188 7.23 -9.66 17.23
C HIS A 188 7.14 -10.15 18.68
N PRO A 189 6.03 -10.79 19.10
CA PRO A 189 5.90 -11.37 20.44
C PRO A 189 6.99 -12.40 20.79
N ASP A 190 7.59 -13.05 19.79
CA ASP A 190 8.71 -13.99 19.95
C ASP A 190 10.10 -13.31 20.07
N GLY A 191 10.14 -11.98 20.10
CA GLY A 191 11.35 -11.17 20.24
C GLY A 191 12.13 -10.94 18.95
N LYS A 192 11.66 -11.41 17.80
CA LYS A 192 12.32 -11.20 16.51
C LYS A 192 11.90 -9.89 15.85
N VAL A 193 12.81 -9.30 15.09
CA VAL A 193 12.48 -8.17 14.20
C VAL A 193 11.59 -8.67 13.07
N PRO A 194 10.47 -8.00 12.76
CA PRO A 194 9.67 -8.34 11.60
C PRO A 194 10.48 -8.25 10.30
N VAL A 195 10.31 -9.22 9.42
CA VAL A 195 10.92 -9.18 8.08
C VAL A 195 9.85 -8.81 7.08
N ILE A 196 9.90 -7.57 6.60
CA ILE A 196 8.97 -7.05 5.60
C ILE A 196 9.81 -6.51 4.44
N HIS A 197 9.73 -7.23 3.33
CA HIS A 197 10.50 -6.95 2.13
C HIS A 197 9.92 -5.77 1.34
N LEU A 198 9.96 -5.82 0.02
CA LEU A 198 9.49 -4.76 -0.87
C LEU A 198 7.99 -4.53 -0.65
N SER A 199 7.67 -3.42 0.02
CA SER A 199 6.32 -3.11 0.46
C SER A 199 5.73 -1.91 -0.27
N HIS A 200 6.52 -0.90 -0.59
CA HIS A 200 6.01 0.36 -1.13
C HIS A 200 6.58 0.66 -2.50
N LEU A 201 5.74 1.22 -3.37
CA LEU A 201 6.11 1.68 -4.70
C LEU A 201 5.32 2.91 -5.11
N GLU A 202 5.90 3.72 -6.01
CA GLU A 202 5.24 4.87 -6.61
C GLU A 202 5.74 5.13 -8.02
N LEU A 203 4.84 5.48 -8.93
CA LEU A 203 5.19 5.90 -10.28
C LEU A 203 5.56 7.39 -10.32
N SER A 204 6.56 7.73 -11.13
CA SER A 204 6.73 9.13 -11.53
C SER A 204 5.48 9.62 -12.27
N PRO A 205 5.17 10.93 -12.26
CA PRO A 205 3.96 11.46 -12.90
C PRO A 205 3.84 11.14 -14.40
N ASP A 206 4.97 10.98 -15.08
CA ASP A 206 5.06 10.60 -16.50
C ASP A 206 5.08 9.09 -16.74
N GLY A 207 5.09 8.28 -15.64
CA GLY A 207 5.13 6.83 -15.71
C GLY A 207 6.49 6.23 -16.11
N THR A 208 7.53 7.06 -16.27
CA THR A 208 8.86 6.59 -16.72
C THR A 208 9.58 5.80 -15.63
N TRP A 209 9.46 6.24 -14.37
CA TRP A 209 10.18 5.67 -13.24
C TRP A 209 9.23 4.99 -12.26
N MET A 210 9.64 3.82 -11.77
CA MET A 210 9.09 3.20 -10.59
C MET A 210 10.05 3.46 -9.42
N TYR A 211 9.58 4.21 -8.41
CA TYR A 211 10.24 4.34 -7.11
C TYR A 211 9.75 3.25 -6.18
N PHE A 212 10.63 2.67 -5.37
CA PHE A 212 10.24 1.60 -4.45
C PHE A 212 11.21 1.45 -3.28
N THR A 213 10.75 0.81 -2.22
CA THR A 213 11.59 0.50 -1.05
C THR A 213 11.01 -0.69 -0.27
N PRO A 214 11.86 -1.56 0.31
CA PRO A 214 11.45 -2.44 1.40
C PRO A 214 10.99 -1.60 2.60
N LEU A 215 10.07 -2.12 3.43
CA LEU A 215 9.65 -1.40 4.65
C LEU A 215 10.86 -1.10 5.55
N PHE A 216 11.71 -2.10 5.75
CA PHE A 216 12.95 -1.96 6.53
C PHE A 216 14.16 -1.93 5.60
N GLY A 217 14.14 -0.96 4.69
CA GLY A 217 15.24 -0.67 3.77
C GLY A 217 15.73 0.77 3.98
N PRO A 218 17.05 1.02 4.01
CA PRO A 218 17.60 2.36 4.27
C PRO A 218 17.64 3.22 3.01
N THR A 219 17.04 2.77 1.89
CA THR A 219 17.25 3.39 0.57
C THR A 219 15.97 3.42 -0.23
N LEU A 220 15.67 4.59 -0.78
CA LEU A 220 14.72 4.71 -1.88
C LEU A 220 15.43 4.28 -3.17
N TRP A 221 14.86 3.32 -3.86
CA TRP A 221 15.33 2.85 -5.16
C TRP A 221 14.43 3.33 -6.27
N ARG A 222 14.94 3.35 -7.50
CA ARG A 222 14.13 3.53 -8.71
C ARG A 222 14.65 2.68 -9.85
N VAL A 223 13.76 2.39 -10.79
CA VAL A 223 14.07 1.72 -12.06
C VAL A 223 13.13 2.25 -13.16
N GLU A 224 13.57 2.31 -14.40
CA GLU A 224 12.67 2.62 -15.50
C GLU A 224 11.62 1.52 -15.64
N THR A 225 10.34 1.90 -15.77
CA THR A 225 9.21 0.97 -15.85
C THR A 225 9.33 0.01 -17.02
N GLY A 226 9.96 0.43 -18.11
CA GLY A 226 10.20 -0.41 -19.29
C GLY A 226 10.98 -1.70 -18.99
N TYR A 227 11.90 -1.68 -18.01
CA TYR A 227 12.59 -2.90 -17.58
C TYR A 227 11.66 -3.85 -16.86
N LEU A 228 10.82 -3.33 -15.96
CA LEU A 228 9.84 -4.13 -15.21
C LEU A 228 8.79 -4.77 -16.13
N GLN A 229 8.40 -4.08 -17.18
CA GLN A 229 7.37 -4.51 -18.14
C GLN A 229 7.83 -5.63 -19.10
N ASN A 230 9.12 -5.93 -19.13
CA ASN A 230 9.67 -6.91 -20.05
C ASN A 230 9.81 -8.30 -19.39
N PRO A 231 8.89 -9.26 -19.68
CA PRO A 231 8.89 -10.58 -19.04
C PRO A 231 10.07 -11.47 -19.50
N ARG A 232 10.89 -11.01 -20.46
CA ARG A 232 12.07 -11.75 -20.92
C ARG A 232 13.33 -11.44 -20.11
N LEU A 233 13.30 -10.37 -19.31
CA LEU A 233 14.43 -10.00 -18.46
C LEU A 233 14.36 -10.77 -17.14
N THR A 234 15.51 -11.28 -16.72
CA THR A 234 15.65 -11.88 -15.39
C THR A 234 15.68 -10.80 -14.30
N SER A 235 15.37 -11.17 -13.05
CA SER A 235 15.49 -10.26 -11.91
C SER A 235 16.88 -9.64 -11.79
N ASP A 236 17.96 -10.40 -12.04
CA ASP A 236 19.32 -9.88 -12.00
C ASP A 236 19.59 -8.87 -13.13
N ALA A 237 19.10 -9.13 -14.34
CA ALA A 237 19.22 -8.19 -15.45
C ALA A 237 18.51 -6.86 -15.16
N ILE A 238 17.32 -6.91 -14.54
CA ILE A 238 16.59 -5.70 -14.13
C ILE A 238 17.29 -5.02 -12.96
N ALA A 239 17.77 -5.77 -11.98
CA ALA A 239 18.48 -5.23 -10.81
C ALA A 239 19.75 -4.46 -11.19
N ALA A 240 20.39 -4.79 -12.31
CA ALA A 240 21.53 -4.05 -12.82
C ALA A 240 21.19 -2.63 -13.31
N HIS A 241 19.90 -2.34 -13.54
CA HIS A 241 19.38 -1.01 -13.92
C HIS A 241 18.70 -0.27 -12.77
N VAL A 242 18.67 -0.86 -11.57
CA VAL A 242 18.12 -0.21 -10.39
C VAL A 242 19.12 0.80 -9.84
N GLU A 243 18.64 2.00 -9.58
CA GLU A 243 19.42 3.12 -9.06
C GLU A 243 19.03 3.43 -7.61
N ALA A 244 20.02 3.69 -6.75
CA ALA A 244 19.80 4.27 -5.44
C ALA A 244 19.53 5.78 -5.58
N VAL A 245 18.39 6.25 -5.05
CA VAL A 245 18.01 7.67 -5.14
C VAL A 245 18.52 8.44 -3.94
N VAL A 246 18.11 8.04 -2.73
CA VAL A 246 18.49 8.71 -1.48
C VAL A 246 18.28 7.76 -0.30
N PRO A 247 19.08 7.88 0.77
CA PRO A 247 18.75 7.23 2.04
C PRO A 247 17.45 7.78 2.63
N ILE A 248 16.60 6.88 3.13
CA ILE A 248 15.33 7.23 3.80
C ILE A 248 15.18 6.41 5.09
N PRO A 249 14.46 6.91 6.11
CA PRO A 249 14.05 6.08 7.23
C PRO A 249 13.02 5.02 6.79
N PRO A 250 12.68 4.06 7.64
CA PRO A 250 11.55 3.15 7.40
C PRO A 250 10.25 3.92 7.13
N VAL A 251 9.62 3.64 5.98
CA VAL A 251 8.39 4.29 5.53
C VAL A 251 7.30 3.27 5.27
N THR A 252 6.06 3.67 5.48
CA THR A 252 4.86 2.85 5.35
C THR A 252 3.91 3.36 4.25
N GLY A 253 4.40 4.27 3.42
CA GLY A 253 3.67 4.79 2.27
C GLY A 253 4.53 5.72 1.44
N ILE A 254 4.31 5.73 0.12
CA ILE A 254 4.92 6.65 -0.84
C ILE A 254 3.82 7.16 -1.76
N SER A 255 3.74 8.49 -1.93
CA SER A 255 2.82 9.11 -2.91
C SER A 255 3.54 10.23 -3.64
N ALA A 256 3.24 10.40 -4.93
CA ALA A 256 3.80 11.48 -5.75
C ALA A 256 2.75 12.55 -6.06
N ASP A 257 3.14 13.83 -6.00
CA ASP A 257 2.33 14.89 -6.57
C ASP A 257 2.58 15.04 -8.09
N ALA A 258 1.76 15.85 -8.74
CA ALA A 258 1.89 16.09 -10.17
C ALA A 258 3.21 16.79 -10.57
N ALA A 259 3.89 17.43 -9.63
CA ALA A 259 5.19 18.05 -9.83
C ALA A 259 6.35 17.05 -9.66
N GLY A 260 6.08 15.84 -9.18
CA GLY A 260 7.07 14.78 -8.96
C GLY A 260 7.76 14.86 -7.60
N THR A 261 7.21 15.59 -6.63
CA THR A 261 7.62 15.49 -5.23
C THR A 261 7.09 14.20 -4.65
N LEU A 262 7.93 13.42 -3.99
CA LEU A 262 7.53 12.20 -3.30
C LEU A 262 7.26 12.51 -1.83
N TYR A 263 6.13 12.06 -1.32
CA TYR A 263 5.74 12.16 0.08
C TYR A 263 5.77 10.79 0.73
N PHE A 264 6.28 10.73 1.96
CA PHE A 264 6.49 9.48 2.69
C PHE A 264 5.79 9.52 4.04
N SER A 265 4.98 8.52 4.32
CA SER A 265 4.53 8.22 5.68
C SER A 265 5.68 7.58 6.45
N ALA A 266 6.32 8.34 7.35
CA ALA A 266 7.55 7.92 8.02
C ALA A 266 7.25 7.20 9.34
N LEU A 267 7.47 5.89 9.35
CA LEU A 267 7.11 5.02 10.49
C LEU A 267 7.81 5.39 11.80
N THR A 268 9.08 5.77 11.72
CA THR A 268 9.93 6.05 12.90
C THR A 268 10.01 7.53 13.27
N GLU A 269 9.33 8.40 12.50
CA GLU A 269 9.50 9.85 12.62
C GLU A 269 8.23 10.56 13.14
N ASP A 270 7.15 9.80 13.40
CA ASP A 270 5.83 10.35 13.78
C ASP A 270 5.38 11.48 12.84
N GLY A 271 5.50 11.26 11.53
CA GLY A 271 5.28 12.33 10.58
C GLY A 271 5.28 11.95 9.11
N VAL A 272 5.30 12.98 8.30
CA VAL A 272 5.38 12.91 6.84
C VAL A 272 6.65 13.61 6.38
N LEU A 273 7.39 12.98 5.48
CA LEU A 273 8.56 13.54 4.81
C LEU A 273 8.24 13.82 3.35
N ALA A 274 9.02 14.70 2.73
CA ALA A 274 8.96 14.97 1.29
C ALA A 274 10.36 14.95 0.67
N LEU A 275 10.49 14.32 -0.49
CA LEU A 275 11.67 14.38 -1.33
C LEU A 275 11.36 15.26 -2.54
N GLY A 276 11.94 16.46 -2.54
CA GLY A 276 11.81 17.38 -3.66
C GLY A 276 12.63 16.95 -4.88
N ARG A 277 12.34 17.56 -6.04
CA ARG A 277 13.12 17.35 -7.29
C ARG A 277 14.58 17.77 -7.18
N ASP A 278 14.92 18.57 -6.18
CA ASP A 278 16.30 18.94 -5.83
C ASP A 278 17.06 17.83 -5.10
N GLY A 279 16.45 16.67 -4.91
CA GLY A 279 17.03 15.51 -4.22
C GLY A 279 17.12 15.67 -2.70
N LYS A 280 16.48 16.69 -2.12
CA LYS A 280 16.54 16.94 -0.66
C LYS A 280 15.32 16.38 0.05
N LEU A 281 15.58 15.52 1.04
CA LEU A 281 14.55 15.04 1.96
C LEU A 281 14.28 16.09 3.04
N ARG A 282 12.99 16.40 3.27
CA ARG A 282 12.54 17.41 4.23
C ARG A 282 11.39 16.87 5.06
N THR A 283 11.29 17.29 6.31
CA THR A 283 10.11 17.06 7.14
C THR A 283 8.98 17.98 6.69
N VAL A 284 7.82 17.42 6.36
CA VAL A 284 6.58 18.15 6.07
C VAL A 284 5.86 18.45 7.39
N ILE A 285 5.64 17.42 8.21
CA ILE A 285 5.05 17.54 9.54
C ILE A 285 5.63 16.47 10.47
N ARG A 286 5.76 16.85 11.75
CA ARG A 286 5.87 15.92 12.88
C ARG A 286 4.83 16.32 13.91
N ASP A 287 4.08 15.35 14.41
CA ASP A 287 3.02 15.56 15.40
C ASP A 287 2.88 14.29 16.25
N GLU A 288 2.83 14.43 17.57
CA GLU A 288 2.72 13.29 18.51
C GLU A 288 1.45 12.46 18.33
N ARG A 289 0.42 13.02 17.67
CA ARG A 289 -0.80 12.31 17.32
C ARG A 289 -0.57 11.29 16.18
N ILE A 290 0.47 11.50 15.36
CA ILE A 290 0.83 10.58 14.29
C ILE A 290 1.60 9.41 14.89
N SER A 291 1.05 8.21 14.77
CA SER A 291 1.68 6.98 15.25
C SER A 291 1.47 5.88 14.21
N GLY A 292 2.54 5.53 13.48
CA GLY A 292 2.43 4.57 12.38
C GLY A 292 1.51 5.08 11.26
N ALA A 293 1.73 6.32 10.78
CA ALA A 293 1.14 6.75 9.53
C ALA A 293 1.38 5.68 8.47
N ASN A 294 0.38 5.38 7.63
CA ASN A 294 0.48 4.33 6.63
C ASN A 294 0.16 4.86 5.23
N GLU A 295 -0.03 3.99 4.25
CA GLU A 295 -0.19 4.37 2.85
C GLU A 295 -1.33 5.38 2.67
N GLY A 296 -0.98 6.52 2.14
CA GLY A 296 -1.91 7.62 1.90
C GLY A 296 -2.05 7.94 0.41
N SER A 297 -2.79 8.99 0.13
CA SER A 297 -2.93 9.54 -1.22
C SER A 297 -3.12 11.05 -1.21
N ILE A 298 -2.80 11.69 -2.32
CA ILE A 298 -3.00 13.13 -2.51
C ILE A 298 -4.36 13.35 -3.13
N GLY A 299 -5.23 14.06 -2.42
CA GLY A 299 -6.56 14.41 -2.90
C GLY A 299 -6.56 15.57 -3.90
N PRO A 300 -7.67 15.75 -4.67
CA PRO A 300 -7.82 16.83 -5.64
C PRO A 300 -7.84 18.22 -4.99
N ASP A 301 -8.06 18.31 -3.69
CA ASP A 301 -7.98 19.52 -2.86
C ASP A 301 -6.53 19.92 -2.48
N GLY A 302 -5.53 19.12 -2.90
CA GLY A 302 -4.12 19.33 -2.62
C GLY A 302 -3.73 19.04 -1.17
N TYR A 303 -4.46 18.14 -0.51
CA TYR A 303 -4.08 17.58 0.78
C TYR A 303 -3.54 16.16 0.62
N TYR A 304 -2.59 15.81 1.47
CA TYR A 304 -2.18 14.43 1.66
C TYR A 304 -3.01 13.81 2.77
N TYR A 305 -3.72 12.73 2.45
CA TYR A 305 -4.56 11.95 3.34
C TYR A 305 -3.82 10.67 3.71
N PHE A 306 -3.79 10.32 4.98
CA PHE A 306 -3.13 9.08 5.42
C PHE A 306 -3.80 8.51 6.67
N PRO A 307 -3.88 7.17 6.81
CA PRO A 307 -4.41 6.56 8.01
C PRO A 307 -3.35 6.55 9.11
N ASN A 308 -3.79 6.74 10.33
CA ASN A 308 -3.01 6.57 11.55
C ASN A 308 -3.21 5.14 12.06
N SER A 309 -2.40 4.20 11.58
CA SER A 309 -2.53 2.77 11.88
C SER A 309 -2.14 2.41 13.31
N GLN A 310 -1.51 3.34 14.02
CA GLN A 310 -1.10 3.25 15.42
C GLN A 310 -0.24 2.02 15.77
N ALA A 311 0.40 1.43 14.78
CA ALA A 311 1.38 0.39 15.01
C ALA A 311 2.73 1.04 15.44
N PRO A 312 3.30 0.69 16.56
CA PRO A 312 2.97 -0.35 17.53
C PRO A 312 2.12 0.13 18.72
N ARG A 313 1.72 1.40 18.79
CA ARG A 313 0.85 1.93 19.84
C ARG A 313 -0.60 1.69 19.44
N VAL A 314 -1.40 1.13 20.31
CA VAL A 314 -2.85 1.04 20.13
C VAL A 314 -3.52 2.10 20.98
N ASN A 315 -3.51 3.34 20.52
CA ASN A 315 -4.32 4.42 21.07
C ASN A 315 -5.54 4.59 20.16
N ARG A 316 -6.69 4.14 20.59
CA ARG A 316 -7.94 4.26 19.83
C ARG A 316 -8.59 5.63 20.06
N PRO A 317 -9.30 6.16 19.07
CA PRO A 317 -9.73 5.60 17.81
C PRO A 317 -8.64 5.58 16.72
N TYR A 318 -8.81 4.72 15.70
CA TYR A 318 -8.03 4.81 14.46
C TYR A 318 -8.64 5.90 13.58
N GLU A 319 -7.79 6.76 13.00
CA GLU A 319 -8.20 7.97 12.31
C GLU A 319 -7.53 8.07 10.94
N VAL A 320 -8.17 8.77 10.02
CA VAL A 320 -7.54 9.30 8.82
C VAL A 320 -7.26 10.78 9.05
N PHE A 321 -6.01 11.15 8.89
CA PHE A 321 -5.57 12.53 8.92
C PHE A 321 -5.40 13.09 7.52
N LYS A 322 -5.48 14.43 7.42
CA LYS A 322 -4.99 15.15 6.25
C LYS A 322 -4.15 16.36 6.62
N ILE A 323 -3.20 16.68 5.75
CA ILE A 323 -2.34 17.86 5.84
C ILE A 323 -2.31 18.57 4.51
N LYS A 324 -2.20 19.91 4.52
CA LYS A 324 -2.03 20.69 3.28
C LYS A 324 -0.60 20.52 2.77
N LEU A 325 -0.43 20.24 1.46
CA LEU A 325 0.87 20.17 0.79
C LEU A 325 1.29 21.50 0.20
#